data_c282871c98ad01be84f430d2d6eb08ef
#
_entry.id   c282871c98ad01be84f430d2d6eb08ef
#
_cell.length_a   1.000
_cell.length_b   1.000
_cell.length_c   1.000
_cell.angle_alpha   90.00
_cell.angle_beta   90.00
_cell.angle_gamma   90.00
#
_symmetry.space_group_name_H-M   'P 1'
#
loop_
_entity.id
_entity.type
_entity.pdbx_description
1 polymer ?
#
loop_
_entity_poly.entity_id
_entity_poly.type
_entity_poly.pdbx_seq_one_letter_code
_entity_poly.pdbx_strand_id
1 'polypeptide(L)'
;MKFLPPLLLCACFIYAGNGVAIPSDAVGIDTPAKIKHARFILELDANVAVLKNLNGEIYAGLDNGKLYKITINSAENSARNSAAGQNFADRNSAANASINSDAAQNFNAKASVNSTRDSTANSAAVNSLANSTAANSTKQNSAENSTALNSARNSVPSTISKTLIFALPSSKNYLDEPMGATIFDVDKLGEKYAFLYNGDAFEKMLGVFAGGKITHYKLPMTGIKNVYFYDENTVVLLGLGSEILYFDLSSGKVSFEQKLTIASLGGSAYDRSSGTLLISCEGGIVFYFDAKAKKLMSQKSLHKDGIYSVALLGDRMMSGSNDKERSCYYENGDFAKFYNAHFAVFAVALSPELGAFTVGNGVRVIDKAGEIVRSIELDNDIINYLLFAGEYLVGSGYNRYIYFWGLK
;
A
#
# COMPACT_ATOMS: atom_id res chain seq x y z
N MET A 1 -15.22 60.70 -6.14
CA MET A 1 -15.43 59.48 -6.91
C MET A 1 -14.60 58.36 -6.24
N LYS A 2 -15.26 57.48 -5.50
CA LYS A 2 -14.64 56.32 -4.86
C LYS A 2 -14.96 55.09 -5.71
N PHE A 3 -13.97 54.47 -6.31
CA PHE A 3 -14.11 53.21 -7.05
C PHE A 3 -14.24 52.06 -6.02
N LEU A 4 -15.37 51.36 -6.01
CA LEU A 4 -15.53 50.04 -5.41
C LEU A 4 -15.01 49.02 -6.41
N PRO A 5 -14.25 47.98 -5.96
CA PRO A 5 -13.89 46.85 -6.79
C PRO A 5 -15.09 45.89 -6.96
N PRO A 6 -15.22 45.22 -8.10
CA PRO A 6 -16.32 44.29 -8.35
C PRO A 6 -16.20 43.06 -7.45
N LEU A 7 -17.29 42.75 -6.74
CA LEU A 7 -17.51 41.49 -6.06
C LEU A 7 -17.56 40.37 -7.11
N LEU A 8 -16.57 39.52 -7.13
CA LEU A 8 -16.58 38.27 -7.92
C LEU A 8 -17.56 37.31 -7.24
N LEU A 9 -18.79 37.25 -7.74
CA LEU A 9 -19.76 36.21 -7.38
C LEU A 9 -19.28 34.90 -7.97
N CYS A 10 -18.68 34.03 -7.12
CA CYS A 10 -18.42 32.66 -7.46
C CYS A 10 -19.77 31.90 -7.47
N ALA A 11 -20.37 31.79 -8.65
CA ALA A 11 -21.56 30.96 -8.86
C ALA A 11 -21.12 29.47 -8.71
N CYS A 12 -21.39 28.88 -7.55
CA CYS A 12 -21.38 27.44 -7.38
C CYS A 12 -22.53 26.87 -8.24
N PHE A 13 -22.23 26.40 -9.44
CA PHE A 13 -23.16 25.56 -10.19
C PHE A 13 -23.30 24.23 -9.43
N ILE A 14 -24.38 24.11 -8.66
CA ILE A 14 -24.86 22.83 -8.14
C ILE A 14 -25.46 22.10 -9.35
N TYR A 15 -24.70 21.17 -9.91
CA TYR A 15 -25.24 20.22 -10.87
C TYR A 15 -26.05 19.20 -10.07
N ALA A 16 -27.37 19.36 -10.08
CA ALA A 16 -28.28 18.31 -9.60
C ALA A 16 -28.28 17.18 -10.64
N GLY A 17 -27.29 16.30 -10.58
CA GLY A 17 -27.35 14.99 -11.20
C GLY A 17 -28.43 14.16 -10.47
N ASN A 18 -29.15 13.30 -11.17
CA ASN A 18 -30.17 12.39 -10.63
C ASN A 18 -29.61 11.61 -9.43
N GLY A 19 -29.72 12.23 -8.26
CA GLY A 19 -29.13 11.70 -7.04
C GLY A 19 -29.96 10.53 -6.53
N VAL A 20 -29.32 9.40 -6.32
CA VAL A 20 -29.80 8.38 -5.39
C VAL A 20 -30.20 9.09 -4.11
N ALA A 21 -31.42 8.88 -3.63
CA ALA A 21 -31.90 9.48 -2.40
C ALA A 21 -30.97 9.07 -1.25
N ILE A 22 -30.24 10.04 -0.71
CA ILE A 22 -29.34 9.79 0.42
C ILE A 22 -30.22 9.52 1.65
N PRO A 23 -30.09 8.37 2.33
CA PRO A 23 -30.85 8.09 3.52
C PRO A 23 -30.67 9.20 4.56
N SER A 24 -31.76 9.65 5.17
CA SER A 24 -31.72 10.75 6.15
C SER A 24 -31.16 10.32 7.50
N ASP A 25 -31.19 9.02 7.80
CA ASP A 25 -30.94 8.49 9.13
C ASP A 25 -29.67 7.63 9.18
N ALA A 26 -28.81 7.92 10.17
CA ALA A 26 -27.69 7.05 10.52
C ALA A 26 -28.18 5.92 11.44
N VAL A 27 -27.72 4.71 11.20
CA VAL A 27 -28.12 3.56 12.01
C VAL A 27 -27.22 3.44 13.23
N GLY A 28 -27.82 3.18 14.39
CA GLY A 28 -27.09 2.87 15.63
C GLY A 28 -26.23 1.59 15.45
N ILE A 29 -25.12 1.53 16.17
CA ILE A 29 -24.15 0.43 15.99
C ILE A 29 -24.35 -0.62 17.09
N ASP A 30 -25.22 -1.57 16.86
CA ASP A 30 -25.33 -2.79 17.65
C ASP A 30 -24.83 -3.98 16.85
N THR A 31 -23.99 -4.82 17.45
CA THR A 31 -23.37 -5.94 16.73
C THR A 31 -23.66 -7.29 17.36
N PRO A 32 -24.00 -8.31 16.54
CA PRO A 32 -24.32 -9.63 17.03
C PRO A 32 -23.10 -10.49 17.44
N ALA A 33 -21.92 -10.19 16.91
CA ALA A 33 -20.71 -10.98 17.19
C ALA A 33 -19.50 -10.09 17.49
N LYS A 34 -18.73 -10.45 18.55
CA LYS A 34 -17.57 -9.69 19.03
C LYS A 34 -16.28 -10.46 18.87
N ILE A 35 -15.26 -9.82 18.33
CA ILE A 35 -13.88 -10.31 18.28
C ILE A 35 -13.07 -9.45 19.24
N LYS A 36 -12.54 -10.05 20.30
CA LYS A 36 -11.80 -9.30 21.35
C LYS A 36 -10.30 -9.24 21.11
N HIS A 37 -9.74 -10.18 20.36
CA HIS A 37 -8.30 -10.26 20.16
C HIS A 37 -7.96 -10.47 18.70
N ALA A 38 -6.85 -9.86 18.25
CA ALA A 38 -6.25 -10.17 16.97
C ALA A 38 -5.78 -11.65 16.98
N ARG A 39 -5.96 -12.35 15.87
CA ARG A 39 -5.46 -13.71 15.71
C ARG A 39 -3.93 -13.73 15.63
N PHE A 40 -3.35 -12.68 15.04
CA PHE A 40 -1.91 -12.45 14.96
C PHE A 40 -1.60 -10.98 15.15
N ILE A 41 -0.45 -10.70 15.75
CA ILE A 41 0.15 -9.37 15.84
C ILE A 41 1.57 -9.49 15.30
N LEU A 42 1.87 -8.69 14.27
CA LEU A 42 3.21 -8.59 13.71
C LEU A 42 3.87 -7.31 14.22
N GLU A 43 5.00 -7.46 14.90
CA GLU A 43 5.83 -6.34 15.33
C GLU A 43 6.87 -6.00 14.26
N LEU A 44 6.95 -4.73 13.91
CA LEU A 44 7.95 -4.17 13.02
C LEU A 44 9.04 -3.47 13.83
N ASP A 45 10.11 -3.06 13.18
CA ASP A 45 11.26 -2.41 13.81
C ASP A 45 11.14 -0.88 13.93
N ALA A 46 10.02 -0.31 13.46
CA ALA A 46 9.68 1.10 13.57
C ALA A 46 8.16 1.29 13.39
N ASN A 47 7.65 2.51 13.55
CA ASN A 47 6.24 2.80 13.45
C ASN A 47 5.76 2.72 11.99
N VAL A 48 4.55 2.19 11.82
CA VAL A 48 3.87 2.12 10.52
C VAL A 48 3.37 3.52 10.16
N ALA A 49 3.92 4.06 9.10
CA ALA A 49 3.53 5.36 8.55
C ALA A 49 2.56 5.24 7.36
N VAL A 50 2.52 4.07 6.72
CA VAL A 50 1.52 3.70 5.70
C VAL A 50 1.35 2.19 5.66
N LEU A 51 0.10 1.73 5.49
CA LEU A 51 -0.26 0.33 5.29
C LEU A 51 -1.22 0.24 4.10
N LYS A 52 -0.85 -0.52 3.07
CA LYS A 52 -1.66 -0.66 1.84
C LYS A 52 -1.76 -2.10 1.37
N ASN A 53 -2.91 -2.42 0.78
CA ASN A 53 -3.07 -3.59 -0.06
C ASN A 53 -2.87 -3.16 -1.53
N LEU A 54 -1.81 -3.63 -2.16
CA LEU A 54 -1.48 -3.36 -3.55
C LEU A 54 -1.54 -4.67 -4.34
N ASN A 55 -2.61 -4.84 -5.12
CA ASN A 55 -2.85 -6.04 -5.93
C ASN A 55 -2.91 -7.37 -5.12
N GLY A 56 -3.52 -7.33 -3.93
CA GLY A 56 -3.64 -8.51 -3.05
C GLY A 56 -2.45 -8.74 -2.13
N GLU A 57 -1.41 -7.94 -2.21
CA GLU A 57 -0.22 -8.00 -1.35
C GLU A 57 -0.21 -6.83 -0.34
N ILE A 58 0.20 -7.10 0.89
CA ILE A 58 0.25 -6.10 1.96
C ILE A 58 1.64 -5.45 1.98
N TYR A 59 1.67 -4.12 2.02
CA TYR A 59 2.89 -3.34 2.15
C TYR A 59 2.80 -2.38 3.32
N ALA A 60 3.90 -2.30 4.09
CA ALA A 60 4.06 -1.39 5.21
C ALA A 60 5.29 -0.49 4.99
N GLY A 61 5.08 0.80 4.86
CA GLY A 61 6.12 1.82 4.88
C GLY A 61 6.27 2.37 6.29
N LEU A 62 7.51 2.52 6.75
CA LEU A 62 7.82 2.88 8.12
C LEU A 62 8.42 4.28 8.23
N ASP A 63 8.41 4.82 9.44
CA ASP A 63 9.02 6.12 9.78
C ASP A 63 10.56 6.10 9.77
N ASN A 64 11.19 4.92 9.72
CA ASN A 64 12.64 4.73 9.58
C ASN A 64 13.10 4.49 8.12
N GLY A 65 12.24 4.69 7.12
CA GLY A 65 12.57 4.58 5.71
C GLY A 65 12.56 3.18 5.11
N LYS A 66 12.07 2.19 5.85
CA LYS A 66 11.96 0.82 5.35
C LYS A 66 10.59 0.56 4.73
N LEU A 67 10.59 -0.17 3.61
CA LEU A 67 9.38 -0.75 3.02
C LEU A 67 9.41 -2.26 3.17
N TYR A 68 8.39 -2.81 3.81
CA TYR A 68 8.19 -4.25 3.95
C TYR A 68 7.00 -4.75 3.13
N LYS A 69 7.16 -5.92 2.54
CA LYS A 69 6.07 -6.77 2.08
C LYS A 69 5.70 -7.73 3.20
N ILE A 70 4.41 -7.83 3.52
CA ILE A 70 3.88 -8.75 4.52
C ILE A 70 3.15 -9.89 3.80
N THR A 71 3.52 -11.11 4.14
CA THR A 71 2.96 -12.32 3.52
C THR A 71 2.23 -13.16 4.55
N ILE A 72 1.00 -13.55 4.22
CA ILE A 72 0.20 -14.51 4.99
C ILE A 72 0.37 -15.86 4.32
N ASN A 73 1.13 -16.76 4.95
CA ASN A 73 1.34 -18.10 4.45
C ASN A 73 0.24 -19.02 5.00
N SER A 74 -0.71 -19.43 4.15
CA SER A 74 -1.59 -20.54 4.48
C SER A 74 -0.84 -21.86 4.22
N ALA A 75 -1.12 -22.89 5.01
CA ALA A 75 -0.47 -24.17 4.82
C ALA A 75 -0.77 -24.84 3.46
N GLU A 76 -1.91 -24.51 2.86
CA GLU A 76 -2.21 -24.95 1.48
C GLU A 76 -1.23 -24.36 0.47
N ASN A 77 -0.77 -23.11 0.66
CA ASN A 77 0.24 -22.50 -0.19
C ASN A 77 1.65 -23.07 0.04
N SER A 78 1.97 -23.48 1.26
CA SER A 78 3.24 -24.15 1.56
C SER A 78 3.34 -25.52 0.87
N ALA A 79 2.23 -26.28 0.84
CA ALA A 79 2.19 -27.57 0.15
C ALA A 79 2.28 -27.42 -1.37
N ARG A 80 1.65 -26.39 -1.96
CA ARG A 80 1.77 -26.13 -3.41
C ARG A 80 3.16 -25.65 -3.81
N ASN A 81 3.80 -24.81 -3.00
CA ASN A 81 5.16 -24.33 -3.27
C ASN A 81 6.20 -25.43 -3.09
N SER A 82 6.03 -26.33 -2.12
CA SER A 82 6.92 -27.49 -1.97
C SER A 82 6.73 -28.51 -3.11
N ALA A 83 5.50 -28.74 -3.57
CA ALA A 83 5.21 -29.60 -4.72
C ALA A 83 5.70 -28.99 -6.05
N ALA A 84 5.61 -27.67 -6.22
CA ALA A 84 6.18 -26.96 -7.38
C ALA A 84 7.71 -26.98 -7.36
N GLY A 85 8.33 -26.83 -6.18
CA GLY A 85 9.79 -26.93 -6.00
C GLY A 85 10.34 -28.32 -6.29
N GLN A 86 9.64 -29.36 -5.86
CA GLN A 86 10.00 -30.76 -6.16
C GLN A 86 9.86 -31.07 -7.66
N ASN A 87 8.79 -30.61 -8.31
CA ASN A 87 8.62 -30.78 -9.76
C ASN A 87 9.69 -30.04 -10.60
N PHE A 88 10.26 -28.93 -10.10
CA PHE A 88 11.39 -28.24 -10.76
C PHE A 88 12.72 -28.98 -10.53
N ALA A 89 12.94 -29.53 -9.33
CA ALA A 89 14.13 -30.31 -9.02
C ALA A 89 14.15 -31.62 -9.83
N ASP A 90 13.00 -32.31 -9.94
CA ASP A 90 12.87 -33.56 -10.70
C ASP A 90 13.00 -33.34 -12.22
N ARG A 91 12.51 -32.22 -12.75
CA ARG A 91 12.69 -31.86 -14.16
C ARG A 91 14.14 -31.50 -14.49
N ASN A 92 14.85 -30.79 -13.59
CA ASN A 92 16.26 -30.48 -13.80
C ASN A 92 17.18 -31.71 -13.66
N SER A 93 16.85 -32.67 -12.77
CA SER A 93 17.58 -33.92 -12.68
C SER A 93 17.35 -34.83 -13.90
N ALA A 94 16.13 -34.88 -14.44
CA ALA A 94 15.82 -35.60 -15.66
C ALA A 94 16.48 -34.96 -16.93
N ALA A 95 16.49 -33.62 -16.99
CA ALA A 95 17.17 -32.91 -18.09
C ALA A 95 18.69 -33.09 -18.06
N ASN A 96 19.31 -33.07 -16.87
CA ASN A 96 20.75 -33.33 -16.75
C ASN A 96 21.13 -34.81 -17.01
N ALA A 97 20.23 -35.76 -16.75
CA ALA A 97 20.44 -37.17 -17.09
C ALA A 97 20.38 -37.41 -18.62
N SER A 98 19.49 -36.70 -19.35
CA SER A 98 19.41 -36.81 -20.81
C SER A 98 20.58 -36.14 -21.51
N ILE A 99 21.11 -35.02 -21.00
CA ILE A 99 22.27 -34.32 -21.60
C ILE A 99 23.55 -35.17 -21.42
N ASN A 100 23.70 -35.89 -20.31
CA ASN A 100 24.86 -36.75 -20.10
C ASN A 100 24.83 -38.05 -20.90
N SER A 101 23.64 -38.55 -21.30
CA SER A 101 23.56 -39.74 -22.19
C SER A 101 23.90 -39.43 -23.66
N ASP A 102 23.59 -38.20 -24.12
CA ASP A 102 23.89 -37.76 -25.49
C ASP A 102 25.36 -37.31 -25.67
N ALA A 103 26.03 -36.86 -24.61
CA ALA A 103 27.44 -36.49 -24.64
C ALA A 103 28.38 -37.70 -24.65
N ALA A 104 27.96 -38.89 -24.21
CA ALA A 104 28.76 -40.10 -24.21
C ALA A 104 28.80 -40.84 -25.57
N GLN A 105 27.90 -40.52 -26.48
CA GLN A 105 27.86 -41.16 -27.80
C GLN A 105 28.60 -40.39 -28.91
N ASN A 106 29.02 -39.14 -28.71
CA ASN A 106 29.65 -38.31 -29.74
C ASN A 106 31.18 -38.10 -29.58
N PHE A 107 31.85 -38.80 -28.67
CA PHE A 107 33.29 -38.62 -28.43
C PHE A 107 34.19 -39.67 -29.11
N ASN A 108 33.69 -40.46 -30.08
CA ASN A 108 34.51 -41.48 -30.78
C ASN A 108 34.68 -41.22 -32.30
N ALA A 109 34.71 -39.97 -32.73
CA ALA A 109 35.10 -39.71 -34.12
C ALA A 109 35.86 -38.38 -34.24
N LYS A 110 37.14 -38.54 -34.56
CA LYS A 110 38.11 -37.53 -35.03
C LYS A 110 39.08 -36.95 -34.00
N ALA A 111 40.08 -37.75 -33.71
CA ALA A 111 41.42 -37.25 -33.45
C ALA A 111 42.21 -37.29 -34.77
N SER A 112 42.60 -36.16 -35.35
CA SER A 112 43.86 -35.99 -36.06
C SER A 112 44.03 -34.53 -36.56
N VAL A 113 45.27 -34.03 -36.36
CA VAL A 113 45.96 -32.94 -37.07
C VAL A 113 45.55 -31.52 -36.69
N ASN A 114 46.34 -30.69 -36.10
CA ASN A 114 47.71 -30.23 -36.34
C ASN A 114 48.18 -29.23 -35.25
N SER A 115 49.44 -29.41 -34.93
CA SER A 115 50.30 -28.48 -34.24
C SER A 115 50.56 -27.18 -35.00
N THR A 116 50.75 -26.07 -34.30
CA THR A 116 51.99 -25.27 -34.30
C THR A 116 51.81 -23.88 -33.73
N ARG A 117 52.71 -23.56 -32.80
CA ARG A 117 53.37 -22.26 -32.58
C ARG A 117 52.48 -21.03 -32.29
N ASP A 118 52.79 -20.16 -31.37
CA ASP A 118 54.08 -19.69 -30.81
C ASP A 118 53.84 -18.91 -29.54
N SER A 119 54.83 -19.03 -28.71
CA SER A 119 55.28 -18.28 -27.56
C SER A 119 55.25 -16.74 -27.63
N THR A 120 55.04 -16.08 -26.50
CA THR A 120 55.91 -15.14 -25.79
C THR A 120 55.07 -14.38 -24.77
N ALA A 121 55.29 -14.56 -23.48
CA ALA A 121 56.20 -13.86 -22.58
C ALA A 121 55.80 -12.41 -22.25
N ASN A 122 55.47 -12.18 -21.00
CA ASN A 122 56.15 -11.41 -19.96
C ASN A 122 55.18 -10.98 -18.90
N SER A 123 55.34 -11.45 -17.72
CA SER A 123 56.15 -11.03 -16.57
C SER A 123 55.62 -9.80 -15.84
N ALA A 124 55.30 -10.10 -14.59
CA ALA A 124 55.73 -9.44 -13.33
C ALA A 124 55.09 -8.13 -12.91
N ALA A 125 54.47 -8.13 -11.76
CA ALA A 125 54.97 -7.62 -10.47
C ALA A 125 53.78 -7.62 -9.48
N VAL A 126 53.76 -8.44 -8.46
CA VAL A 126 54.23 -8.29 -7.07
C VAL A 126 53.93 -6.93 -6.43
N ASN A 127 53.04 -6.93 -5.46
CA ASN A 127 53.14 -6.45 -4.09
C ASN A 127 51.75 -6.49 -3.44
N SER A 128 51.48 -7.37 -2.52
CA SER A 128 51.81 -7.48 -1.07
C SER A 128 51.14 -6.42 -0.20
N LEU A 129 50.50 -6.95 0.83
CA LEU A 129 50.05 -6.41 2.13
C LEU A 129 48.79 -5.53 2.11
N ALA A 130 47.73 -5.85 2.85
CA ALA A 130 47.73 -6.12 4.27
C ALA A 130 46.49 -6.89 4.69
N ASN A 131 46.66 -7.82 5.56
CA ASN A 131 45.64 -8.46 6.39
C ASN A 131 44.95 -7.40 7.26
N SER A 132 43.60 -7.36 7.19
CA SER A 132 42.79 -7.02 8.35
C SER A 132 41.62 -8.01 8.41
N THR A 133 41.77 -8.92 9.33
CA THR A 133 40.75 -9.84 9.83
C THR A 133 39.56 -9.03 10.38
N ALA A 134 38.50 -8.86 9.59
CA ALA A 134 37.21 -8.49 10.11
C ALA A 134 36.41 -9.80 10.28
N ALA A 135 36.23 -10.18 11.53
CA ALA A 135 35.38 -11.31 11.90
C ALA A 135 33.95 -11.06 11.41
N ASN A 136 33.53 -11.79 10.40
CA ASN A 136 32.14 -11.93 10.00
C ASN A 136 31.41 -12.68 11.11
N SER A 137 30.79 -11.96 12.04
CA SER A 137 29.73 -12.52 12.86
C SER A 137 28.47 -12.64 12.00
N THR A 138 28.29 -13.79 11.37
CA THR A 138 27.00 -14.25 10.88
C THR A 138 26.07 -14.38 12.07
N LYS A 139 25.33 -13.30 12.38
CA LYS A 139 24.12 -13.43 13.19
C LYS A 139 23.09 -14.12 12.30
N GLN A 140 22.94 -15.42 12.51
CA GLN A 140 21.73 -16.14 12.17
C GLN A 140 20.56 -15.41 12.84
N ASN A 141 19.73 -14.75 12.03
CA ASN A 141 18.41 -14.34 12.48
C ASN A 141 17.59 -15.62 12.67
N SER A 142 17.59 -16.13 13.89
CA SER A 142 16.61 -17.10 14.34
C SER A 142 15.24 -16.45 14.22
N ALA A 143 14.42 -16.97 13.32
CA ALA A 143 12.99 -16.68 13.29
C ALA A 143 12.41 -17.18 14.63
N GLU A 144 12.13 -16.27 15.54
CA GLU A 144 11.36 -16.59 16.73
C GLU A 144 9.93 -16.92 16.30
N ASN A 145 9.64 -18.21 16.24
CA ASN A 145 8.29 -18.75 16.14
C ASN A 145 7.58 -18.51 17.48
N SER A 146 6.81 -17.45 17.57
CA SER A 146 5.81 -17.33 18.64
C SER A 146 4.63 -18.26 18.31
N THR A 147 4.71 -19.50 18.74
CA THR A 147 3.61 -20.46 18.71
C THR A 147 2.62 -20.14 19.82
N ALA A 148 1.54 -19.47 19.49
CA ALA A 148 0.37 -19.42 20.37
C ALA A 148 -0.41 -20.74 20.21
N LEU A 149 -0.42 -21.55 21.26
CA LEU A 149 -1.25 -22.74 21.38
C LEU A 149 -2.74 -22.35 21.44
N ASN A 150 -3.50 -22.67 20.39
CA ASN A 150 -4.95 -22.72 20.44
C ASN A 150 -5.46 -24.07 19.99
N SER A 151 -6.16 -24.72 20.91
CA SER A 151 -6.83 -26.01 20.74
C SER A 151 -8.07 -25.90 19.85
N ALA A 152 -8.24 -26.93 19.00
CA ALA A 152 -9.45 -27.41 18.33
C ALA A 152 -9.95 -26.67 17.09
N ARG A 153 -9.35 -27.01 15.97
CA ARG A 153 -9.95 -27.47 14.69
C ARG A 153 -8.79 -27.68 13.72
N ASN A 154 -8.79 -28.76 12.95
CA ASN A 154 -7.73 -29.16 12.01
C ASN A 154 -7.56 -28.14 10.85
N SER A 155 -7.15 -26.92 11.15
CA SER A 155 -6.62 -25.95 10.19
C SER A 155 -5.15 -25.75 10.51
N VAL A 156 -4.28 -26.09 9.59
CA VAL A 156 -2.85 -25.84 9.69
C VAL A 156 -2.61 -24.35 9.99
N PRO A 157 -1.77 -23.99 10.96
CA PRO A 157 -1.60 -22.61 11.37
C PRO A 157 -1.05 -21.78 10.21
N SER A 158 -1.73 -20.69 9.88
CA SER A 158 -1.19 -19.66 9.00
C SER A 158 -0.02 -18.98 9.70
N THR A 159 1.07 -18.74 8.98
CA THR A 159 2.22 -17.98 9.49
C THR A 159 2.28 -16.62 8.79
N ILE A 160 2.69 -15.59 9.51
CA ILE A 160 2.88 -14.26 8.96
C ILE A 160 4.37 -13.98 8.92
N SER A 161 4.85 -13.53 7.76
CA SER A 161 6.25 -13.17 7.56
C SER A 161 6.37 -11.78 6.95
N LYS A 162 7.51 -11.13 7.17
CA LYS A 162 7.86 -9.85 6.56
C LYS A 162 9.12 -9.98 5.71
N THR A 163 9.13 -9.35 4.55
CA THR A 163 10.28 -9.29 3.65
C THR A 163 10.62 -7.84 3.39
N LEU A 164 11.86 -7.44 3.67
CA LEU A 164 12.34 -6.09 3.35
C LEU A 164 12.47 -5.94 1.83
N ILE A 165 11.80 -4.94 1.26
CA ILE A 165 11.91 -4.59 -0.17
C ILE A 165 13.10 -3.66 -0.38
N PHE A 166 13.14 -2.57 0.38
CA PHE A 166 14.29 -1.66 0.42
C PHE A 166 14.31 -0.86 1.73
N ALA A 167 15.44 -0.21 1.98
CA ALA A 167 15.61 0.76 3.05
C ALA A 167 16.22 2.05 2.48
N LEU A 168 15.67 3.19 2.86
CA LEU A 168 16.25 4.50 2.56
C LEU A 168 17.38 4.81 3.54
N PRO A 169 18.39 5.58 3.14
CA PRO A 169 19.35 6.14 4.08
C PRO A 169 18.65 7.10 5.04
N SER A 170 19.25 7.32 6.21
CA SER A 170 18.81 8.35 7.13
C SER A 170 18.84 9.71 6.46
N SER A 171 17.81 10.51 6.67
CA SER A 171 17.74 11.92 6.32
C SER A 171 18.29 12.79 7.46
N LYS A 172 18.43 14.08 7.22
CA LYS A 172 18.81 15.05 8.23
C LYS A 172 17.69 16.04 8.49
N ASN A 173 17.51 16.43 9.74
CA ASN A 173 16.58 17.50 10.10
C ASN A 173 17.24 18.90 9.85
N TYR A 174 16.55 19.98 10.21
CA TYR A 174 17.07 21.36 10.06
C TYR A 174 18.30 21.68 10.91
N LEU A 175 18.63 20.81 11.88
CA LEU A 175 19.81 20.93 12.76
C LEU A 175 20.94 19.99 12.35
N ASP A 176 20.87 19.40 11.14
CA ASP A 176 21.81 18.38 10.64
C ASP A 176 21.85 17.08 11.47
N GLU A 177 20.85 16.86 12.34
CA GLU A 177 20.75 15.62 13.12
C GLU A 177 20.11 14.50 12.27
N PRO A 178 20.58 13.24 12.41
CA PRO A 178 20.00 12.11 11.70
C PRO A 178 18.52 11.89 12.07
N MET A 179 17.68 11.69 11.08
CA MET A 179 16.28 11.30 11.26
C MET A 179 15.88 10.20 10.27
N GLY A 180 14.80 9.48 10.55
CA GLY A 180 14.23 8.51 9.63
C GLY A 180 13.66 9.18 8.37
N ALA A 181 13.87 8.56 7.22
CA ALA A 181 13.26 8.98 5.96
C ALA A 181 11.84 8.40 5.85
N THR A 182 10.89 8.92 6.63
CA THR A 182 9.52 8.37 6.74
C THR A 182 8.87 8.16 5.37
N ILE A 183 8.46 6.92 5.08
CA ILE A 183 7.67 6.58 3.89
C ILE A 183 6.20 6.75 4.25
N PHE A 184 5.52 7.76 3.71
CA PHE A 184 4.15 8.10 4.08
C PHE A 184 3.09 7.79 3.01
N ASP A 185 3.51 7.38 1.81
CA ASP A 185 2.65 6.76 0.81
C ASP A 185 3.44 5.86 -0.15
N VAL A 186 2.79 4.84 -0.69
CA VAL A 186 3.40 3.89 -1.63
C VAL A 186 2.35 3.35 -2.59
N ASP A 187 2.78 3.10 -3.83
CA ASP A 187 1.99 2.39 -4.83
C ASP A 187 2.89 1.46 -5.66
N LYS A 188 2.28 0.44 -6.28
CA LYS A 188 3.01 -0.60 -7.02
C LYS A 188 2.38 -0.82 -8.40
N LEU A 189 3.26 -0.91 -9.41
CA LEU A 189 2.90 -1.34 -10.77
C LEU A 189 3.93 -2.35 -11.28
N GLY A 190 3.50 -3.60 -11.50
CA GLY A 190 4.44 -4.69 -11.78
C GLY A 190 5.45 -4.85 -10.65
N GLU A 191 6.74 -4.79 -10.95
CA GLU A 191 7.84 -4.85 -9.99
C GLU A 191 8.39 -3.46 -9.61
N LYS A 192 7.71 -2.38 -10.02
CA LYS A 192 8.07 -1.00 -9.68
C LYS A 192 7.27 -0.52 -8.47
N TYR A 193 7.91 0.25 -7.58
CA TYR A 193 7.29 0.90 -6.44
C TYR A 193 7.51 2.41 -6.56
N ALA A 194 6.44 3.20 -6.58
CA ALA A 194 6.49 4.64 -6.38
C ALA A 194 6.13 4.94 -4.92
N PHE A 195 6.91 5.76 -4.26
CA PHE A 195 6.68 6.08 -2.85
C PHE A 195 7.04 7.52 -2.54
N LEU A 196 6.30 8.08 -1.59
CA LEU A 196 6.56 9.42 -1.05
C LEU A 196 7.27 9.29 0.29
N TYR A 197 8.32 10.10 0.47
CA TYR A 197 9.10 10.07 1.71
C TYR A 197 9.63 11.45 2.09
N ASN A 198 10.04 11.61 3.36
CA ASN A 198 10.73 12.79 3.84
C ASN A 198 12.25 12.65 3.58
N GLY A 199 12.80 13.52 2.74
CA GLY A 199 14.22 13.73 2.58
C GLY A 199 14.79 14.65 3.65
N ASP A 200 15.98 15.23 3.37
CA ASP A 200 16.63 16.19 4.27
C ASP A 200 15.75 17.41 4.53
N ALA A 201 15.84 17.94 5.73
CA ALA A 201 15.05 19.08 6.19
C ALA A 201 13.55 18.91 5.94
N PHE A 202 13.03 17.67 6.05
CA PHE A 202 11.62 17.30 5.79
C PHE A 202 11.12 17.62 4.38
N GLU A 203 12.04 17.81 3.41
CA GLU A 203 11.65 17.99 2.01
C GLU A 203 10.88 16.74 1.52
N LYS A 204 9.72 16.96 0.91
CA LYS A 204 8.94 15.87 0.34
C LYS A 204 9.56 15.41 -0.98
N MET A 205 9.82 14.11 -1.08
CA MET A 205 10.45 13.48 -2.22
C MET A 205 9.59 12.35 -2.78
N LEU A 206 9.68 12.15 -4.08
CA LEU A 206 9.19 10.94 -4.74
C LEU A 206 10.37 10.02 -5.02
N GLY A 207 10.28 8.77 -4.59
CA GLY A 207 11.18 7.70 -4.95
C GLY A 207 10.51 6.71 -5.89
N VAL A 208 11.26 6.18 -6.85
CA VAL A 208 10.83 5.04 -7.67
C VAL A 208 11.85 3.94 -7.54
N PHE A 209 11.46 2.81 -6.93
CA PHE A 209 12.29 1.62 -6.81
C PHE A 209 11.95 0.65 -7.95
N ALA A 210 12.96 0.27 -8.72
CA ALA A 210 12.85 -0.69 -9.81
C ALA A 210 14.20 -1.38 -10.04
N GLY A 211 14.20 -2.70 -10.24
CA GLY A 211 15.43 -3.45 -10.54
C GLY A 211 16.52 -3.31 -9.46
N GLY A 212 16.16 -3.19 -8.18
CA GLY A 212 17.11 -3.04 -7.08
C GLY A 212 17.68 -1.62 -6.90
N LYS A 213 17.23 -0.64 -7.67
CA LYS A 213 17.71 0.75 -7.63
C LYS A 213 16.57 1.71 -7.33
N ILE A 214 16.85 2.76 -6.55
CA ILE A 214 15.92 3.87 -6.30
C ILE A 214 16.35 5.07 -7.16
N THR A 215 15.39 5.63 -7.90
CA THR A 215 15.52 6.93 -8.54
C THR A 215 14.72 7.95 -7.74
N HIS A 216 15.32 9.09 -7.42
CA HIS A 216 14.74 10.14 -6.60
C HIS A 216 14.33 11.32 -7.47
N TYR A 217 13.16 11.88 -7.18
CA TYR A 217 12.62 13.04 -7.85
C TYR A 217 12.25 14.11 -6.83
N LYS A 218 12.65 15.34 -7.11
CA LYS A 218 12.18 16.50 -6.38
C LYS A 218 10.73 16.78 -6.79
N LEU A 219 9.86 16.97 -5.80
CA LEU A 219 8.46 17.23 -6.07
C LEU A 219 8.23 18.69 -6.50
N PRO A 220 7.23 18.95 -7.37
CA PRO A 220 6.93 20.29 -7.84
C PRO A 220 6.35 21.19 -6.75
N MET A 221 5.84 20.59 -5.67
CA MET A 221 5.27 21.28 -4.52
C MET A 221 5.47 20.48 -3.23
N THR A 222 5.45 21.14 -2.09
CA THR A 222 5.74 20.54 -0.77
C THR A 222 4.58 19.74 -0.19
N GLY A 223 3.35 20.06 -0.57
CA GLY A 223 2.12 19.51 0.00
C GLY A 223 1.61 18.24 -0.67
N ILE A 224 2.46 17.36 -1.22
CA ILE A 224 2.01 16.09 -1.82
C ILE A 224 1.71 15.08 -0.71
N LYS A 225 0.55 14.43 -0.79
CA LYS A 225 0.06 13.46 0.18
C LYS A 225 -0.02 12.03 -0.34
N ASN A 226 -0.46 11.82 -1.61
CA ASN A 226 -0.63 10.49 -2.17
C ASN A 226 0.03 10.35 -3.54
N VAL A 227 0.42 9.12 -3.86
CA VAL A 227 1.00 8.71 -5.15
C VAL A 227 0.31 7.47 -5.69
N TYR A 228 0.03 7.47 -6.99
CA TYR A 228 -0.51 6.33 -7.73
C TYR A 228 0.20 6.21 -9.08
N PHE A 229 0.60 5.02 -9.47
CA PHE A 229 0.99 4.80 -10.86
C PHE A 229 -0.24 4.93 -11.76
N TYR A 230 -0.15 5.80 -12.76
CA TYR A 230 -1.09 5.84 -13.86
C TYR A 230 -0.68 4.82 -14.94
N ASP A 231 0.58 4.86 -15.33
CA ASP A 231 1.25 3.90 -16.21
C ASP A 231 2.72 3.72 -15.79
N GLU A 232 3.52 3.03 -16.60
CA GLU A 232 4.92 2.74 -16.27
C GLU A 232 5.84 3.96 -16.18
N ASN A 233 5.46 5.08 -16.80
CA ASN A 233 6.24 6.31 -16.89
C ASN A 233 5.56 7.52 -16.25
N THR A 234 4.34 7.37 -15.75
CA THR A 234 3.55 8.45 -15.19
C THR A 234 2.99 8.07 -13.83
N VAL A 235 3.15 8.95 -12.85
CA VAL A 235 2.45 8.85 -11.58
C VAL A 235 1.45 10.00 -11.42
N VAL A 236 0.34 9.72 -10.78
CA VAL A 236 -0.60 10.72 -10.27
C VAL A 236 -0.21 11.06 -8.86
N LEU A 237 0.03 12.33 -8.61
CA LEU A 237 0.32 12.90 -7.31
C LEU A 237 -0.87 13.71 -6.84
N LEU A 238 -1.26 13.56 -5.58
CA LEU A 238 -2.34 14.35 -4.98
C LEU A 238 -1.78 15.31 -3.94
N GLY A 239 -2.04 16.59 -4.16
CA GLY A 239 -1.65 17.68 -3.27
C GLY A 239 -2.63 17.88 -2.12
N LEU A 240 -2.11 18.37 -0.96
CA LEU A 240 -2.93 18.70 0.21
C LEU A 240 -4.02 19.74 -0.09
N GLY A 241 -3.82 20.63 -1.05
CA GLY A 241 -4.83 21.59 -1.52
C GLY A 241 -5.78 21.01 -2.56
N SER A 242 -5.94 19.68 -2.63
CA SER A 242 -6.80 18.95 -3.59
C SER A 242 -6.37 19.15 -5.05
N GLU A 243 -5.08 19.32 -5.29
CA GLU A 243 -4.47 19.29 -6.62
C GLU A 243 -4.28 17.85 -7.09
N ILE A 244 -4.53 17.61 -8.38
CA ILE A 244 -4.22 16.37 -9.11
C ILE A 244 -3.13 16.70 -10.11
N LEU A 245 -1.96 16.07 -10.00
CA LEU A 245 -0.84 16.29 -10.90
C LEU A 245 -0.45 14.96 -11.57
N TYR A 246 -0.26 14.98 -12.89
CA TYR A 246 0.36 13.88 -13.61
C TYR A 246 1.84 14.21 -13.79
N PHE A 247 2.68 13.42 -13.15
CA PHE A 247 4.12 13.61 -13.13
C PHE A 247 4.78 12.56 -14.02
N ASP A 248 5.48 13.02 -15.05
CA ASP A 248 6.23 12.18 -15.98
C ASP A 248 7.60 11.83 -15.40
N LEU A 249 7.84 10.54 -15.19
CA LEU A 249 9.07 10.02 -14.58
C LEU A 249 10.29 10.12 -15.51
N SER A 250 10.09 10.22 -16.82
CA SER A 250 11.19 10.32 -17.78
C SER A 250 11.75 11.73 -17.84
N SER A 251 10.90 12.74 -17.79
CA SER A 251 11.29 14.15 -17.85
C SER A 251 11.41 14.81 -16.48
N GLY A 252 10.85 14.21 -15.42
CA GLY A 252 10.78 14.80 -14.08
C GLY A 252 9.87 16.04 -14.02
N LYS A 253 8.83 16.12 -14.87
CA LYS A 253 7.96 17.29 -14.99
C LYS A 253 6.48 16.92 -14.86
N VAL A 254 5.69 17.91 -14.43
CA VAL A 254 4.23 17.82 -14.44
C VAL A 254 3.74 18.00 -15.88
N SER A 255 2.95 17.03 -16.37
CA SER A 255 2.33 17.04 -17.70
C SER A 255 0.87 17.47 -17.68
N PHE A 256 0.22 17.45 -16.52
CA PHE A 256 -1.16 17.89 -16.30
C PHE A 256 -1.36 18.26 -14.85
N GLU A 257 -2.14 19.32 -14.60
CA GLU A 257 -2.53 19.77 -13.28
C GLU A 257 -3.98 20.21 -13.26
N GLN A 258 -4.72 19.81 -12.23
CA GLN A 258 -6.07 20.29 -11.95
C GLN A 258 -6.29 20.41 -10.45
N LYS A 259 -6.85 21.54 -10.01
CA LYS A 259 -7.33 21.75 -8.65
C LYS A 259 -8.82 21.52 -8.59
N LEU A 260 -9.28 20.65 -7.65
CA LEU A 260 -10.70 20.31 -7.52
C LEU A 260 -11.46 21.27 -6.61
N THR A 261 -10.85 21.69 -5.52
CA THR A 261 -11.46 22.55 -4.49
C THR A 261 -10.37 23.32 -3.75
N ILE A 262 -10.78 24.28 -2.93
CA ILE A 262 -9.90 25.01 -2.01
C ILE A 262 -9.76 24.29 -0.66
N ALA A 263 -10.61 23.30 -0.38
CA ALA A 263 -10.54 22.51 0.84
C ALA A 263 -9.37 21.52 0.82
N SER A 264 -8.83 21.23 1.99
CA SER A 264 -7.71 20.29 2.11
C SER A 264 -8.11 18.86 1.73
N LEU A 265 -7.17 18.14 1.11
CA LEU A 265 -7.31 16.73 0.77
C LEU A 265 -7.49 15.89 2.03
N GLY A 266 -8.55 15.10 2.09
CA GLY A 266 -8.79 14.08 3.11
C GLY A 266 -8.14 12.75 2.77
N GLY A 267 -8.94 11.79 2.26
CA GLY A 267 -8.48 10.50 1.76
C GLY A 267 -8.57 10.38 0.25
N SER A 268 -7.94 9.35 -0.31
CA SER A 268 -8.08 9.01 -1.72
C SER A 268 -7.98 7.51 -1.95
N ALA A 269 -8.57 7.02 -3.05
CA ALA A 269 -8.48 5.66 -3.53
C ALA A 269 -8.46 5.64 -5.06
N TYR A 270 -7.68 4.74 -5.64
CA TYR A 270 -7.59 4.58 -7.08
C TYR A 270 -7.98 3.16 -7.49
N ASP A 271 -9.11 3.03 -8.18
CA ASP A 271 -9.49 1.79 -8.84
C ASP A 271 -8.95 1.78 -10.28
N ARG A 272 -7.87 1.04 -10.48
CA ARG A 272 -7.24 0.90 -11.81
C ARG A 272 -8.12 0.20 -12.82
N SER A 273 -9.03 -0.67 -12.38
CA SER A 273 -9.90 -1.44 -13.28
C SER A 273 -10.90 -0.53 -13.99
N SER A 274 -11.48 0.42 -13.29
CA SER A 274 -12.38 1.43 -13.84
C SER A 274 -11.65 2.70 -14.30
N GLY A 275 -10.42 2.91 -13.87
CA GLY A 275 -9.69 4.17 -14.06
C GLY A 275 -10.22 5.31 -13.19
N THR A 276 -10.99 5.01 -12.15
CA THR A 276 -11.59 6.01 -11.27
C THR A 276 -10.68 6.33 -10.10
N LEU A 277 -10.36 7.61 -9.96
CA LEU A 277 -9.70 8.17 -8.78
C LEU A 277 -10.76 8.83 -7.90
N LEU A 278 -10.94 8.29 -6.70
CA LEU A 278 -11.81 8.84 -5.67
C LEU A 278 -10.99 9.74 -4.77
N ILE A 279 -11.46 10.97 -4.56
CA ILE A 279 -10.77 11.99 -3.76
C ILE A 279 -11.77 12.60 -2.81
N SER A 280 -11.40 12.72 -1.54
CA SER A 280 -12.23 13.40 -0.54
C SER A 280 -11.52 14.62 0.04
N CYS A 281 -12.29 15.50 0.66
CA CYS A 281 -11.76 16.72 1.25
C CYS A 281 -12.37 17.04 2.62
N GLU A 282 -11.75 18.00 3.33
CA GLU A 282 -12.23 18.52 4.62
C GLU A 282 -13.63 19.16 4.55
N GLY A 283 -14.10 19.51 3.36
CA GLY A 283 -15.47 20.01 3.16
C GLY A 283 -16.54 18.93 3.12
N GLY A 284 -16.25 17.68 3.44
CA GLY A 284 -17.23 16.58 3.45
C GLY A 284 -17.67 16.11 2.06
N ILE A 285 -16.92 16.50 1.02
CA ILE A 285 -17.23 16.20 -0.39
C ILE A 285 -16.30 15.08 -0.87
N VAL A 286 -16.87 14.19 -1.68
CA VAL A 286 -16.14 13.17 -2.43
C VAL A 286 -16.25 13.47 -3.92
N PHE A 287 -15.13 13.44 -4.62
CA PHE A 287 -14.99 13.66 -6.05
C PHE A 287 -14.64 12.35 -6.75
N TYR A 288 -15.35 12.05 -7.84
CA TYR A 288 -15.06 10.96 -8.75
C TYR A 288 -14.37 11.53 -9.99
N PHE A 289 -13.13 11.18 -10.20
CA PHE A 289 -12.29 11.71 -11.27
C PHE A 289 -11.89 10.57 -12.22
N ASP A 290 -12.13 10.75 -13.51
CA ASP A 290 -11.65 9.86 -14.57
C ASP A 290 -10.17 10.14 -14.82
N ALA A 291 -9.31 9.22 -14.38
CA ALA A 291 -7.86 9.39 -14.51
C ALA A 291 -7.40 9.34 -15.97
N LYS A 292 -8.12 8.63 -16.85
CA LYS A 292 -7.79 8.51 -18.28
C LYS A 292 -8.22 9.74 -19.05
N ALA A 293 -9.47 10.16 -18.84
CA ALA A 293 -9.98 11.38 -19.49
C ALA A 293 -9.45 12.67 -18.83
N LYS A 294 -8.78 12.55 -17.67
CA LYS A 294 -8.30 13.68 -16.85
C LYS A 294 -9.41 14.68 -16.54
N LYS A 295 -10.56 14.16 -16.10
CA LYS A 295 -11.77 14.96 -15.96
C LYS A 295 -12.56 14.56 -14.71
N LEU A 296 -13.10 15.56 -14.01
CA LEU A 296 -14.09 15.37 -12.97
C LEU A 296 -15.38 14.79 -13.56
N MET A 297 -15.79 13.62 -13.10
CA MET A 297 -17.03 12.94 -13.52
C MET A 297 -18.23 13.42 -12.70
N SER A 298 -18.08 13.40 -11.39
CA SER A 298 -19.14 13.78 -10.45
C SER A 298 -18.56 14.11 -9.07
N GLN A 299 -19.41 14.68 -8.21
CA GLN A 299 -19.11 14.90 -6.81
C GLN A 299 -20.34 14.64 -5.96
N LYS A 300 -20.12 14.21 -4.71
CA LYS A 300 -21.17 14.00 -3.72
C LYS A 300 -20.80 14.70 -2.41
N SER A 301 -21.72 15.51 -1.88
CA SER A 301 -21.60 16.06 -0.52
C SER A 301 -22.20 15.06 0.45
N LEU A 302 -21.37 14.35 1.18
CA LEU A 302 -21.78 13.21 2.01
C LEU A 302 -21.79 13.55 3.50
N HIS A 303 -20.83 14.34 3.95
CA HIS A 303 -20.63 14.66 5.36
C HIS A 303 -20.66 16.18 5.59
N LYS A 304 -20.89 16.57 6.84
CA LYS A 304 -20.85 17.98 7.26
C LYS A 304 -19.44 18.39 7.74
N ASP A 305 -18.51 17.44 7.83
CA ASP A 305 -17.15 17.64 8.36
C ASP A 305 -16.13 16.83 7.53
N GLY A 306 -14.85 16.99 7.84
CA GLY A 306 -13.72 16.41 7.11
C GLY A 306 -13.79 14.90 6.93
N ILE A 307 -13.52 14.44 5.74
CA ILE A 307 -13.42 13.01 5.40
C ILE A 307 -11.95 12.61 5.51
N TYR A 308 -11.64 11.64 6.37
CA TYR A 308 -10.27 11.16 6.60
C TYR A 308 -9.85 10.01 5.69
N SER A 309 -10.80 9.14 5.35
CA SER A 309 -10.53 7.92 4.59
C SER A 309 -11.64 7.63 3.61
N VAL A 310 -11.26 7.12 2.44
CA VAL A 310 -12.19 6.57 1.44
C VAL A 310 -11.67 5.26 0.91
N ALA A 311 -12.60 4.38 0.51
CA ALA A 311 -12.31 3.13 -0.20
C ALA A 311 -13.25 3.01 -1.40
N LEU A 312 -12.71 2.49 -2.52
CA LEU A 312 -13.44 2.26 -3.76
C LEU A 312 -13.14 0.85 -4.27
N LEU A 313 -14.17 0.12 -4.65
CA LEU A 313 -14.05 -1.21 -5.25
C LEU A 313 -15.22 -1.44 -6.21
N GLY A 314 -14.99 -1.24 -7.50
CA GLY A 314 -16.05 -1.26 -8.51
C GLY A 314 -17.10 -0.17 -8.26
N ASP A 315 -18.35 -0.58 -8.08
CA ASP A 315 -19.52 0.28 -7.76
C ASP A 315 -19.71 0.53 -6.26
N ARG A 316 -18.83 -0.02 -5.42
CA ARG A 316 -18.89 0.12 -3.97
C ARG A 316 -17.93 1.18 -3.49
N MET A 317 -18.42 2.04 -2.61
CA MET A 317 -17.62 3.10 -1.97
C MET A 317 -17.91 3.17 -0.48
N MET A 318 -16.87 3.48 0.29
CA MET A 318 -17.00 3.87 1.70
C MET A 318 -16.26 5.16 1.96
N SER A 319 -16.77 5.98 2.88
CA SER A 319 -16.05 7.14 3.43
C SER A 319 -16.18 7.21 4.93
N GLY A 320 -15.09 7.61 5.58
CA GLY A 320 -15.00 7.84 7.02
C GLY A 320 -14.70 9.29 7.33
N SER A 321 -15.44 9.90 8.25
CA SER A 321 -15.45 11.33 8.52
C SER A 321 -15.45 11.63 10.02
N ASN A 322 -15.16 12.88 10.36
CA ASN A 322 -15.35 13.48 11.68
C ASN A 322 -16.79 13.92 11.95
N ASP A 323 -17.70 13.75 11.00
CA ASP A 323 -19.13 14.10 11.17
C ASP A 323 -19.75 13.27 12.31
N LYS A 324 -20.22 13.94 13.34
CA LYS A 324 -20.72 13.31 14.57
C LYS A 324 -21.99 12.50 14.38
N GLU A 325 -22.79 12.82 13.37
CA GLU A 325 -24.08 12.18 13.11
C GLU A 325 -23.96 11.12 12.01
N ARG A 326 -23.12 11.37 11.01
CA ARG A 326 -22.96 10.58 9.80
C ARG A 326 -21.48 10.28 9.58
N SER A 327 -20.87 9.63 10.54
CA SER A 327 -19.41 9.45 10.55
C SER A 327 -18.90 8.45 9.51
N CYS A 328 -19.74 7.52 9.02
CA CYS A 328 -19.38 6.62 7.94
C CYS A 328 -20.50 6.55 6.92
N TYR A 329 -20.14 6.58 5.64
CA TYR A 329 -21.03 6.34 4.51
C TYR A 329 -20.60 5.09 3.76
N TYR A 330 -21.56 4.31 3.32
CA TYR A 330 -21.38 3.14 2.48
C TYR A 330 -22.40 3.16 1.33
N GLU A 331 -21.94 2.88 0.11
CA GLU A 331 -22.80 2.64 -1.04
C GLU A 331 -22.39 1.37 -1.79
N ASN A 332 -23.36 0.71 -2.41
CA ASN A 332 -23.23 -0.48 -3.23
C ASN A 332 -24.31 -0.44 -4.33
N GLY A 333 -23.94 0.02 -5.51
CA GLY A 333 -24.91 0.31 -6.58
C GLY A 333 -25.94 1.35 -6.14
N ASP A 334 -27.23 0.98 -6.19
CA ASP A 334 -28.33 1.87 -5.80
C ASP A 334 -28.59 1.92 -4.29
N PHE A 335 -27.93 1.06 -3.51
CA PHE A 335 -28.06 1.05 -2.05
C PHE A 335 -27.07 2.00 -1.40
N ALA A 336 -27.54 2.81 -0.44
CA ALA A 336 -26.68 3.68 0.34
C ALA A 336 -27.13 3.73 1.81
N LYS A 337 -26.17 3.82 2.74
CA LYS A 337 -26.41 3.83 4.18
C LYS A 337 -25.38 4.69 4.90
N PHE A 338 -25.84 5.46 5.89
CA PHE A 338 -24.97 6.13 6.86
C PHE A 338 -24.93 5.35 8.17
N TYR A 339 -23.77 5.43 8.84
CA TYR A 339 -23.57 4.89 10.18
C TYR A 339 -23.13 6.02 11.10
N ASN A 340 -23.65 6.01 12.33
CA ASN A 340 -23.18 6.86 13.41
C ASN A 340 -22.19 6.05 14.27
N ALA A 341 -20.91 6.34 14.15
CA ALA A 341 -19.87 5.72 14.96
C ALA A 341 -19.68 6.41 16.33
N HIS A 342 -20.39 7.51 16.58
CA HIS A 342 -20.24 8.42 17.75
C HIS A 342 -18.83 9.02 17.89
N PHE A 343 -17.90 8.66 17.00
CA PHE A 343 -16.52 9.11 16.94
C PHE A 343 -16.11 9.34 15.49
N ALA A 344 -14.97 10.00 15.29
CA ALA A 344 -14.35 10.11 13.98
C ALA A 344 -14.01 8.72 13.42
N VAL A 345 -14.31 8.50 12.15
CA VAL A 345 -13.93 7.28 11.40
C VAL A 345 -12.64 7.56 10.64
N PHE A 346 -11.52 7.07 11.17
CA PHE A 346 -10.18 7.33 10.63
C PHE A 346 -9.81 6.43 9.47
N ALA A 347 -10.35 5.21 9.42
CA ALA A 347 -10.07 4.27 8.35
C ALA A 347 -11.31 3.51 7.91
N VAL A 348 -11.41 3.29 6.60
CA VAL A 348 -12.40 2.42 5.97
C VAL A 348 -11.70 1.47 5.00
N ALA A 349 -12.28 0.28 4.78
CA ALA A 349 -11.78 -0.71 3.84
C ALA A 349 -12.93 -1.45 3.15
N LEU A 350 -12.69 -1.90 1.91
CA LEU A 350 -13.60 -2.75 1.15
C LEU A 350 -12.89 -4.02 0.69
N SER A 351 -13.63 -5.12 0.67
CA SER A 351 -13.31 -6.36 -0.02
C SER A 351 -14.49 -6.75 -0.91
N PRO A 352 -14.38 -7.77 -1.77
CA PRO A 352 -15.52 -8.17 -2.60
C PRO A 352 -16.80 -8.48 -1.82
N GLU A 353 -16.70 -8.99 -0.58
CA GLU A 353 -17.86 -9.42 0.22
C GLU A 353 -18.16 -8.51 1.42
N LEU A 354 -17.15 -7.80 1.94
CA LEU A 354 -17.26 -7.08 3.20
C LEU A 354 -16.80 -5.64 3.07
N GLY A 355 -17.27 -4.80 3.97
CA GLY A 355 -16.72 -3.47 4.29
C GLY A 355 -16.30 -3.40 5.75
N ALA A 356 -15.41 -2.48 6.09
CA ALA A 356 -15.01 -2.24 7.48
C ALA A 356 -14.75 -0.76 7.74
N PHE A 357 -15.04 -0.30 8.95
CA PHE A 357 -14.77 1.06 9.39
C PHE A 357 -14.42 1.13 10.88
N THR A 358 -13.58 2.08 11.25
CA THR A 358 -13.18 2.30 12.63
C THR A 358 -14.27 2.97 13.43
N VAL A 359 -14.36 2.65 14.73
CA VAL A 359 -15.26 3.28 15.71
C VAL A 359 -14.51 3.44 17.02
N GLY A 360 -14.40 4.65 17.57
CA GLY A 360 -13.76 4.85 18.87
C GLY A 360 -12.54 3.92 19.08
N ASN A 361 -12.70 2.94 19.95
CA ASN A 361 -11.72 1.91 20.28
C ASN A 361 -11.99 0.56 19.57
N GLY A 362 -12.45 0.57 18.33
CA GLY A 362 -12.77 -0.70 17.65
C GLY A 362 -12.98 -0.57 16.15
N VAL A 363 -13.47 -1.64 15.57
CA VAL A 363 -13.82 -1.72 14.14
C VAL A 363 -15.16 -2.42 13.97
N ARG A 364 -15.97 -1.96 13.02
CA ARG A 364 -17.19 -2.64 12.57
C ARG A 364 -16.95 -3.21 11.19
N VAL A 365 -17.44 -4.43 10.98
CA VAL A 365 -17.42 -5.11 9.67
C VAL A 365 -18.84 -5.26 9.20
N ILE A 366 -19.10 -4.84 7.97
CA ILE A 366 -20.40 -4.91 7.31
C ILE A 366 -20.36 -5.89 6.12
N ASP A 367 -21.51 -6.45 5.79
CA ASP A 367 -21.72 -7.22 4.56
C ASP A 367 -22.08 -6.31 3.37
N LYS A 368 -22.40 -6.92 2.23
CA LYS A 368 -22.85 -6.19 1.02
C LYS A 368 -24.18 -5.46 1.18
N ALA A 369 -25.04 -5.94 2.08
CA ALA A 369 -26.32 -5.30 2.38
C ALA A 369 -26.15 -4.14 3.37
N GLY A 370 -24.93 -3.89 3.84
CA GLY A 370 -24.61 -2.85 4.83
C GLY A 370 -25.02 -3.24 6.25
N GLU A 371 -25.25 -4.54 6.52
CA GLU A 371 -25.53 -5.00 7.88
C GLU A 371 -24.24 -5.28 8.64
N ILE A 372 -24.19 -4.87 9.92
CA ILE A 372 -23.02 -5.10 10.75
C ILE A 372 -22.96 -6.58 11.15
N VAL A 373 -21.96 -7.29 10.65
CA VAL A 373 -21.80 -8.73 10.86
C VAL A 373 -20.74 -9.08 11.91
N ARG A 374 -19.79 -8.17 12.19
CA ARG A 374 -18.77 -8.36 13.22
C ARG A 374 -18.41 -7.05 13.91
N SER A 375 -17.99 -7.16 15.17
CA SER A 375 -17.44 -6.06 15.96
C SER A 375 -16.09 -6.48 16.51
N ILE A 376 -15.08 -5.66 16.31
CA ILE A 376 -13.73 -5.84 16.86
C ILE A 376 -13.54 -4.79 17.94
N GLU A 377 -13.18 -5.23 19.14
CA GLU A 377 -12.86 -4.35 20.27
C GLU A 377 -11.33 -4.27 20.41
N LEU A 378 -10.80 -3.08 20.66
CA LEU A 378 -9.37 -2.81 20.81
C LEU A 378 -9.09 -2.31 22.22
N ASP A 379 -8.00 -2.78 22.81
CA ASP A 379 -7.52 -2.31 24.11
C ASP A 379 -6.66 -1.05 23.92
N ASN A 380 -7.31 0.13 23.80
CA ASN A 380 -6.68 1.47 23.75
C ASN A 380 -5.88 1.82 22.47
N ASP A 381 -5.94 1.04 21.41
CA ASP A 381 -5.29 1.39 20.15
C ASP A 381 -6.25 2.10 19.19
N ILE A 382 -5.77 3.18 18.57
CA ILE A 382 -6.47 3.86 17.47
C ILE A 382 -5.95 3.30 16.16
N ILE A 383 -6.85 2.76 15.34
CA ILE A 383 -6.52 2.24 14.01
C ILE A 383 -6.67 3.34 12.98
N ASN A 384 -5.59 3.62 12.25
CA ASN A 384 -5.54 4.63 11.18
C ASN A 384 -5.48 4.01 9.78
N TYR A 385 -5.18 2.72 9.69
CA TYR A 385 -5.10 1.97 8.45
C TYR A 385 -5.92 0.69 8.58
N LEU A 386 -6.79 0.45 7.61
CA LEU A 386 -7.55 -0.80 7.47
C LEU A 386 -7.42 -1.32 6.05
N LEU A 387 -7.32 -2.63 5.91
CA LEU A 387 -7.40 -3.33 4.63
C LEU A 387 -7.86 -4.77 4.83
N PHE A 388 -8.39 -5.38 3.79
CA PHE A 388 -8.68 -6.82 3.76
C PHE A 388 -7.56 -7.56 3.04
N ALA A 389 -7.19 -8.75 3.56
CA ALA A 389 -6.23 -9.66 2.95
C ALA A 389 -6.63 -11.11 3.21
N GLY A 390 -7.13 -11.79 2.16
CA GLY A 390 -7.68 -13.13 2.28
C GLY A 390 -8.84 -13.19 3.29
N GLU A 391 -8.70 -14.02 4.30
CA GLU A 391 -9.70 -14.19 5.38
C GLU A 391 -9.50 -13.21 6.56
N TYR A 392 -8.56 -12.27 6.45
CA TYR A 392 -8.24 -11.35 7.54
C TYR A 392 -8.68 -9.94 7.22
N LEU A 393 -9.18 -9.25 8.25
CA LEU A 393 -9.10 -7.81 8.34
C LEU A 393 -7.75 -7.47 8.97
N VAL A 394 -7.05 -6.53 8.40
CA VAL A 394 -5.71 -6.11 8.82
C VAL A 394 -5.75 -4.63 9.15
N GLY A 395 -5.17 -4.24 10.28
CA GLY A 395 -5.13 -2.85 10.70
C GLY A 395 -3.83 -2.49 11.41
N SER A 396 -3.53 -1.20 11.42
CA SER A 396 -2.41 -0.61 12.16
C SER A 396 -2.75 0.81 12.61
N GLY A 397 -2.20 1.21 13.76
CA GLY A 397 -2.17 2.60 14.21
C GLY A 397 -0.86 3.29 13.86
N TYR A 398 -0.56 4.42 14.55
CA TYR A 398 0.75 5.07 14.49
C TYR A 398 1.73 4.42 15.49
N ASN A 399 1.82 3.08 15.43
CA ASN A 399 2.71 2.28 16.23
C ASN A 399 3.40 1.23 15.34
N ARG A 400 4.23 0.38 15.93
CA ARG A 400 4.99 -0.65 15.18
C ARG A 400 4.25 -1.98 15.02
N TYR A 401 2.95 -2.04 15.36
CA TYR A 401 2.17 -3.28 15.32
C TYR A 401 1.20 -3.30 14.15
N ILE A 402 1.10 -4.46 13.50
CA ILE A 402 0.08 -4.78 12.51
C ILE A 402 -0.79 -5.90 13.09
N TYR A 403 -2.07 -5.67 13.18
CA TYR A 403 -3.07 -6.57 13.75
C TYR A 403 -3.79 -7.33 12.63
N PHE A 404 -4.00 -8.63 12.81
CA PHE A 404 -4.72 -9.50 11.89
C PHE A 404 -5.89 -10.15 12.61
N TRP A 405 -7.11 -9.78 12.26
CA TRP A 405 -8.34 -10.35 12.80
C TRP A 405 -8.92 -11.35 11.82
N GLY A 406 -9.06 -12.61 12.22
CA GLY A 406 -9.75 -13.64 11.44
C GLY A 406 -11.24 -13.36 11.38
N LEU A 407 -11.82 -13.36 10.18
CA LEU A 407 -13.24 -13.07 9.97
C LEU A 407 -14.10 -14.32 9.75
N LYS A 408 -13.50 -15.51 9.72
CA LYS A 408 -14.17 -16.81 9.65
C LYS A 408 -14.41 -17.41 11.01
#